data_7142b2a5f9128d24e2fc33d1cbee5058
#
_entry.id   7142b2a5f9128d24e2fc33d1cbee5058
#
_cell.length_a   1.000
_cell.length_b   1.000
_cell.length_c   1.000
_cell.angle_alpha   90.00
_cell.angle_beta   90.00
_cell.angle_gamma   90.00
#
_symmetry.space_group_name_H-M   'P 1'
#
loop_
_entity.id
_entity.type
_entity.pdbx_description
1 polymer ?
#
loop_
_entity_poly.entity_id
_entity_poly.type
_entity_poly.pdbx_seq_one_letter_code
_entity_poly.pdbx_strand_id
1 'polypeptide(L)'
;FNSSADGLEATLEGGNLRLIKKLTASSSSTLSFVDGSSDVVLDNTYKEYLFIYTNIHSSGGGDDYWFGFQASTDSGSNYNTTVTSNVYAAYNAEGGGLHRTFSFRQQSTFSLGQETGLQRLCYQQADDNQIAACGILHIFDPSSTTFMKHFIARGQTEGYTNYAHTLDVGGYFNTTSAIDAIQFKMNSGNMD
;
A
#
# COMPACT_ATOMS: atom_id res chain seq x y z
N PHE A 1 -20.31 1.54 -5.18
CA PHE A 1 -21.42 1.28 -4.24
C PHE A 1 -21.46 2.47 -3.32
N ASN A 2 -22.54 3.04 -3.16
CA ASN A 2 -22.64 4.31 -2.48
C ASN A 2 -23.66 4.27 -1.34
N SER A 3 -23.74 5.35 -0.67
CA SER A 3 -24.55 5.53 0.51
C SER A 3 -26.07 5.59 0.26
N SER A 4 -26.51 5.93 -0.89
CA SER A 4 -27.92 5.76 -1.20
C SER A 4 -28.25 4.28 -1.35
N ALA A 5 -27.28 3.51 -1.16
CA ALA A 5 -27.31 2.12 -0.90
C ALA A 5 -27.72 1.72 0.53
N ASP A 6 -28.21 2.61 1.36
CA ASP A 6 -28.76 2.15 2.64
C ASP A 6 -29.81 1.05 2.44
N GLY A 7 -30.60 1.16 1.37
CA GLY A 7 -31.47 0.10 0.95
C GLY A 7 -30.80 -1.08 0.27
N LEU A 8 -29.68 -0.85 -0.39
CA LEU A 8 -28.91 -1.88 -1.07
C LEU A 8 -28.01 -2.63 -0.09
N GLU A 9 -27.46 -1.94 0.90
CA GLU A 9 -26.71 -2.55 2.00
C GLU A 9 -27.58 -3.54 2.78
N ALA A 10 -28.84 -3.20 3.00
CA ALA A 10 -29.79 -4.10 3.66
C ALA A 10 -30.12 -5.36 2.83
N THR A 11 -29.92 -5.31 1.51
CA THR A 11 -30.20 -6.42 0.61
C THR A 11 -28.96 -7.21 0.19
N LEU A 12 -27.78 -6.63 0.38
CA LEU A 12 -26.48 -7.24 0.05
C LEU A 12 -25.70 -7.52 1.34
N GLU A 13 -26.30 -8.32 2.20
CA GLU A 13 -25.62 -8.74 3.43
C GLU A 13 -24.24 -9.32 3.13
N GLY A 14 -23.20 -8.65 3.59
CA GLY A 14 -21.85 -9.18 3.69
C GLY A 14 -20.93 -8.96 2.50
N GLY A 15 -21.22 -8.06 1.55
CA GLY A 15 -20.36 -7.90 0.36
C GLY A 15 -20.09 -6.47 -0.13
N ASN A 16 -20.54 -5.45 0.55
CA ASN A 16 -20.42 -4.09 0.05
C ASN A 16 -19.14 -3.41 0.51
N LEU A 17 -18.34 -2.96 -0.45
CA LEU A 17 -17.28 -2.00 -0.17
C LEU A 17 -17.91 -0.67 0.21
N ARG A 18 -17.53 -0.13 1.38
CA ARG A 18 -17.88 1.20 1.81
C ARG A 18 -16.70 2.14 1.67
N LEU A 19 -16.86 3.22 0.92
CA LEU A 19 -15.84 4.25 0.87
C LEU A 19 -15.79 4.98 2.22
N ILE A 20 -14.63 4.90 2.89
CA ILE A 20 -14.39 5.60 4.14
C ILE A 20 -13.78 6.97 3.84
N LYS A 21 -12.66 7.01 3.11
CA LYS A 21 -11.92 8.25 2.85
C LYS A 21 -11.18 8.18 1.53
N LYS A 22 -11.11 9.32 0.84
CA LYS A 22 -10.23 9.55 -0.30
C LYS A 22 -9.23 10.65 0.06
N LEU A 23 -7.96 10.41 -0.20
CA LEU A 23 -6.90 11.41 -0.20
C LEU A 23 -6.36 11.57 -1.61
N THR A 24 -5.93 12.78 -1.96
CA THR A 24 -5.32 13.08 -3.26
C THR A 24 -3.92 13.64 -3.00
N ALA A 25 -2.91 13.07 -3.64
CA ALA A 25 -1.57 13.61 -3.63
C ALA A 25 -1.51 14.87 -4.50
N SER A 26 -0.73 15.84 -4.07
CA SER A 26 -0.39 17.05 -4.81
C SER A 26 0.90 17.57 -4.21
N SER A 27 2.03 17.16 -4.77
CA SER A 27 3.37 17.39 -4.20
C SER A 27 3.45 17.04 -2.71
N SER A 28 2.83 15.93 -2.34
CA SER A 28 2.65 15.51 -0.96
C SER A 28 3.80 14.64 -0.49
N SER A 29 4.45 14.99 0.61
CA SER A 29 5.51 14.14 1.20
C SER A 29 4.97 12.85 1.80
N THR A 30 3.74 12.90 2.33
CA THR A 30 3.03 11.76 2.93
C THR A 30 1.52 11.91 2.76
N LEU A 31 0.81 10.78 2.73
CA LEU A 31 -0.65 10.71 2.92
C LEU A 31 -0.95 9.72 4.04
N SER A 32 -1.62 10.19 5.10
CA SER A 32 -1.89 9.37 6.27
C SER A 32 -3.38 9.22 6.52
N PHE A 33 -3.78 7.98 6.81
CA PHE A 33 -5.09 7.62 7.32
C PHE A 33 -4.93 7.30 8.80
N VAL A 34 -5.48 8.15 9.66
CA VAL A 34 -5.39 8.04 11.12
C VAL A 34 -6.78 7.82 11.68
N ASP A 35 -6.96 6.75 12.46
CA ASP A 35 -8.25 6.43 13.07
C ASP A 35 -8.82 7.60 13.87
N GLY A 36 -10.13 7.82 13.71
CA GLY A 36 -10.84 8.93 14.35
C GLY A 36 -10.52 10.32 13.79
N SER A 37 -9.62 10.46 12.82
CA SER A 37 -9.27 11.73 12.20
C SER A 37 -9.93 11.89 10.84
N SER A 38 -10.64 13.01 10.63
CA SER A 38 -11.21 13.37 9.32
C SER A 38 -12.03 12.24 8.67
N ASP A 39 -12.90 11.61 9.43
CA ASP A 39 -13.80 10.50 9.02
C ASP A 39 -13.06 9.18 8.69
N VAL A 40 -11.79 9.05 9.00
CA VAL A 40 -11.09 7.77 8.89
C VAL A 40 -11.53 6.83 10.00
N VAL A 41 -11.81 5.59 9.64
CA VAL A 41 -12.17 4.51 10.55
C VAL A 41 -11.20 3.35 10.31
N LEU A 42 -10.41 2.98 11.32
CA LEU A 42 -9.51 1.82 11.35
C LEU A 42 -9.72 0.98 12.62
N ASP A 43 -10.88 1.12 13.24
CA ASP A 43 -11.29 0.44 14.46
C ASP A 43 -11.85 -0.98 14.21
N ASN A 44 -12.67 -1.49 15.12
CA ASN A 44 -13.28 -2.83 15.00
C ASN A 44 -14.57 -2.86 14.17
N THR A 45 -14.96 -1.75 13.53
CA THR A 45 -16.15 -1.67 12.69
C THR A 45 -16.09 -2.64 11.52
N TYR A 46 -14.92 -2.78 10.92
CA TYR A 46 -14.69 -3.70 9.82
C TYR A 46 -13.53 -4.64 10.11
N LYS A 47 -13.61 -5.86 9.58
CA LYS A 47 -12.56 -6.87 9.72
C LYS A 47 -11.51 -6.81 8.61
N GLU A 48 -11.78 -6.05 7.57
CA GLU A 48 -10.89 -5.83 6.44
C GLU A 48 -10.96 -4.38 5.97
N TYR A 49 -9.81 -3.79 5.73
CA TYR A 49 -9.67 -2.46 5.16
C TYR A 49 -8.88 -2.54 3.87
N LEU A 50 -9.46 -2.02 2.81
CA LEU A 50 -8.89 -1.98 1.48
C LEU A 50 -8.45 -0.57 1.12
N PHE A 51 -7.16 -0.41 0.84
CA PHE A 51 -6.60 0.81 0.27
C PHE A 51 -6.37 0.60 -1.22
N ILE A 52 -6.97 1.44 -2.04
CA ILE A 52 -6.78 1.45 -3.49
C ILE A 52 -5.97 2.71 -3.82
N TYR A 53 -4.87 2.55 -4.53
CA TYR A 53 -4.08 3.66 -5.04
C TYR A 53 -4.03 3.62 -6.56
N THR A 54 -4.18 4.80 -7.16
CA THR A 54 -4.24 4.96 -8.62
C THR A 54 -3.42 6.16 -9.03
N ASN A 55 -2.63 5.98 -10.08
CA ASN A 55 -1.81 7.03 -10.67
C ASN A 55 -0.90 7.74 -9.67
N ILE A 56 -0.32 6.99 -8.74
CA ILE A 56 0.68 7.54 -7.82
C ILE A 56 1.99 7.69 -8.59
N HIS A 57 2.43 8.93 -8.68
CA HIS A 57 3.63 9.32 -9.40
C HIS A 57 4.63 9.98 -8.44
N SER A 58 5.92 9.84 -8.71
CA SER A 58 6.98 10.54 -7.97
C SER A 58 7.19 11.94 -8.58
N SER A 59 7.23 12.97 -7.76
CA SER A 59 7.63 14.32 -8.18
C SER A 59 9.15 14.50 -8.28
N GLY A 60 9.94 13.48 -7.95
CA GLY A 60 11.40 13.50 -8.00
C GLY A 60 11.95 12.95 -9.30
N GLY A 61 13.10 13.48 -9.76
CA GLY A 61 13.82 12.97 -10.92
C GLY A 61 14.79 11.86 -10.56
N GLY A 62 14.74 10.74 -11.26
CA GLY A 62 15.68 9.61 -11.11
C GLY A 62 15.04 8.23 -11.25
N ASP A 63 15.86 7.19 -11.21
CA ASP A 63 15.50 5.84 -11.63
C ASP A 63 15.17 4.88 -10.47
N ASP A 64 15.10 5.35 -9.22
CA ASP A 64 14.92 4.48 -8.06
C ASP A 64 13.87 5.03 -7.06
N TYR A 65 12.75 5.53 -7.59
CA TYR A 65 11.61 5.93 -6.78
C TYR A 65 10.61 4.79 -6.69
N TRP A 66 10.07 4.58 -5.50
CA TRP A 66 9.04 3.58 -5.27
C TRP A 66 8.10 3.99 -4.15
N PHE A 67 6.88 3.62 -4.33
CA PHE A 67 5.78 3.88 -3.41
C PHE A 67 5.65 2.78 -2.38
N GLY A 68 5.33 3.13 -1.15
CA GLY A 68 5.17 2.17 -0.06
C GLY A 68 4.34 2.69 1.09
N PHE A 69 4.22 1.87 2.13
CA PHE A 69 3.48 2.22 3.34
C PHE A 69 4.24 1.87 4.61
N GLN A 70 3.86 2.54 5.69
CA GLN A 70 4.24 2.26 7.07
C GLN A 70 3.00 2.35 7.96
N ALA A 71 3.05 1.70 9.14
CA ALA A 71 1.96 1.67 10.09
C ALA A 71 2.34 2.27 11.42
N SER A 72 1.33 2.71 12.17
CA SER A 72 1.44 3.26 13.51
C SER A 72 0.53 2.52 14.48
N THR A 73 0.94 2.52 15.76
CA THR A 73 0.16 2.05 16.92
C THR A 73 -0.01 3.15 17.97
N ASP A 74 0.28 4.39 17.61
CA ASP A 74 0.28 5.56 18.51
C ASP A 74 -0.38 6.78 17.85
N SER A 75 -1.48 6.52 17.13
CA SER A 75 -2.32 7.53 16.47
C SER A 75 -1.55 8.40 15.47
N GLY A 76 -0.61 7.77 14.74
CA GLY A 76 0.17 8.45 13.71
C GLY A 76 1.30 9.33 14.22
N SER A 77 1.63 9.26 15.52
CA SER A 77 2.77 10.01 16.07
C SER A 77 4.10 9.44 15.57
N ASN A 78 4.18 8.11 15.40
CA ASN A 78 5.32 7.42 14.82
C ASN A 78 4.84 6.33 13.85
N TYR A 79 5.46 6.27 12.67
CA TYR A 79 5.22 5.23 11.67
C TYR A 79 6.39 4.25 11.64
N ASN A 80 6.51 3.49 12.72
CA ASN A 80 7.64 2.60 12.99
C ASN A 80 7.22 1.20 13.43
N THR A 81 6.01 0.77 13.13
CA THR A 81 5.56 -0.58 13.43
C THR A 81 6.41 -1.58 12.66
N THR A 82 6.95 -2.55 13.40
CA THR A 82 7.80 -3.60 12.83
C THR A 82 7.01 -4.54 11.94
N VAL A 83 7.55 -4.86 10.77
CA VAL A 83 6.93 -5.69 9.74
C VAL A 83 7.82 -6.87 9.41
N THR A 84 7.20 -8.02 9.15
CA THR A 84 7.82 -9.16 8.46
C THR A 84 6.99 -9.46 7.21
N SER A 85 7.66 -9.48 6.06
CA SER A 85 7.01 -9.64 4.77
C SER A 85 7.80 -10.48 3.80
N ASN A 86 7.15 -10.93 2.74
CA ASN A 86 7.77 -11.49 1.56
C ASN A 86 7.23 -10.79 0.31
N VAL A 87 8.05 -10.70 -0.72
CA VAL A 87 7.70 -10.04 -1.98
C VAL A 87 8.08 -10.91 -3.16
N TYR A 88 7.12 -11.10 -4.07
CA TYR A 88 7.34 -11.66 -5.38
C TYR A 88 7.21 -10.57 -6.44
N ALA A 89 8.10 -10.61 -7.43
CA ALA A 89 8.04 -9.69 -8.55
C ALA A 89 8.00 -10.46 -9.87
N ALA A 90 7.13 -10.02 -10.76
CA ALA A 90 7.13 -10.44 -12.15
C ALA A 90 7.35 -9.21 -13.03
N TYR A 91 8.10 -9.39 -14.11
CA TYR A 91 8.26 -8.34 -15.11
C TYR A 91 8.37 -8.88 -16.52
N ASN A 92 7.97 -8.05 -17.47
CA ASN A 92 8.08 -8.29 -18.90
C ASN A 92 8.49 -7.02 -19.62
N ALA A 93 9.50 -7.12 -20.50
CA ALA A 93 9.97 -5.99 -21.28
C ALA A 93 9.00 -5.63 -22.42
N GLU A 94 8.73 -4.37 -22.63
CA GLU A 94 7.88 -3.87 -23.70
C GLU A 94 8.44 -4.20 -25.08
N GLY A 95 9.76 -4.13 -25.27
CA GLY A 95 10.43 -4.41 -26.51
C GLY A 95 10.42 -5.87 -27.00
N GLY A 96 9.67 -6.76 -26.37
CA GLY A 96 9.45 -8.14 -26.80
C GLY A 96 10.65 -9.08 -26.67
N GLY A 97 11.73 -8.66 -26.00
CA GLY A 97 12.88 -9.50 -25.72
C GLY A 97 12.57 -10.61 -24.69
N LEU A 98 13.50 -11.56 -24.52
CA LEU A 98 13.36 -12.65 -23.55
C LEU A 98 13.53 -12.20 -22.08
N HIS A 99 13.36 -10.92 -21.80
CA HIS A 99 13.45 -10.36 -20.45
C HIS A 99 12.12 -10.54 -19.71
N ARG A 100 11.85 -11.75 -19.28
CA ARG A 100 10.70 -12.14 -18.47
C ARG A 100 11.20 -12.84 -17.24
N THR A 101 10.81 -12.37 -16.07
CA THR A 101 11.21 -13.01 -14.81
C THR A 101 10.06 -13.00 -13.82
N PHE A 102 9.95 -14.09 -13.10
CA PHE A 102 9.23 -14.18 -11.85
C PHE A 102 10.24 -14.56 -10.77
N SER A 103 10.34 -13.78 -9.70
CA SER A 103 11.33 -14.02 -8.66
C SER A 103 10.88 -13.55 -7.28
N PHE A 104 11.33 -14.28 -6.27
CA PHE A 104 11.28 -13.83 -4.90
C PHE A 104 12.31 -12.72 -4.64
N ARG A 105 11.91 -11.64 -4.00
CA ARG A 105 12.76 -10.48 -3.70
C ARG A 105 13.21 -10.50 -2.26
N GLN A 106 14.38 -11.09 -2.02
CA GLN A 106 14.96 -11.24 -0.68
C GLN A 106 15.66 -10.00 -0.13
N GLN A 107 15.88 -8.98 -0.94
CA GLN A 107 16.53 -7.75 -0.49
C GLN A 107 15.71 -7.04 0.56
N SER A 108 16.34 -6.50 1.59
CA SER A 108 15.67 -5.78 2.69
C SER A 108 14.86 -4.56 2.25
N THR A 109 15.13 -4.03 1.07
CA THR A 109 14.31 -2.97 0.47
C THR A 109 12.98 -3.47 -0.11
N PHE A 110 12.79 -4.77 -0.25
CA PHE A 110 11.56 -5.41 -0.72
C PHE A 110 10.88 -6.22 0.39
N SER A 111 11.58 -7.23 0.92
CA SER A 111 11.08 -8.13 1.96
C SER A 111 11.67 -7.73 3.31
N LEU A 112 10.85 -7.20 4.18
CA LEU A 112 11.24 -6.78 5.52
C LEU A 112 11.33 -8.01 6.45
N GLY A 113 12.33 -8.04 7.31
CA GLY A 113 12.55 -9.10 8.30
C GLY A 113 12.60 -8.53 9.71
N GLN A 114 11.44 -8.26 10.33
CA GLN A 114 11.32 -7.56 11.61
C GLN A 114 11.93 -6.14 11.55
N GLU A 115 11.63 -5.42 10.51
CA GLU A 115 12.12 -4.06 10.29
C GLU A 115 10.99 -3.04 10.33
N THR A 116 11.34 -1.79 10.64
CA THR A 116 10.41 -0.65 10.66
C THR A 116 10.46 0.15 9.35
N GLY A 117 11.12 -0.39 8.34
CA GLY A 117 11.29 0.25 7.04
C GLY A 117 9.99 0.47 6.28
N LEU A 118 10.06 1.27 5.23
CA LEU A 118 8.96 1.47 4.30
C LEU A 118 8.73 0.17 3.51
N GLN A 119 7.53 -0.42 3.63
CA GLN A 119 7.15 -1.60 2.84
C GLN A 119 6.78 -1.19 1.44
N ARG A 120 7.49 -1.71 0.44
CA ARG A 120 7.19 -1.45 -0.97
C ARG A 120 5.82 -1.97 -1.38
N LEU A 121 5.15 -1.19 -2.22
CA LEU A 121 3.89 -1.53 -2.89
C LEU A 121 4.02 -1.58 -4.41
N CYS A 122 5.06 -0.98 -4.97
CA CYS A 122 5.35 -1.05 -6.40
C CYS A 122 6.85 -1.22 -6.67
N TYR A 123 7.18 -1.56 -7.89
CA TYR A 123 8.57 -1.56 -8.36
C TYR A 123 9.06 -0.12 -8.58
N GLN A 124 10.29 0.06 -9.05
CA GLN A 124 10.86 1.37 -9.34
C GLN A 124 10.06 2.11 -10.40
N GLN A 125 9.83 3.39 -10.16
CA GLN A 125 9.31 4.34 -11.14
C GLN A 125 10.45 5.16 -11.73
N ALA A 126 10.29 5.62 -12.95
CA ALA A 126 11.20 6.58 -13.54
C ALA A 126 10.70 8.02 -13.34
N ASP A 127 11.58 8.94 -13.69
CA ASP A 127 11.29 10.37 -13.83
C ASP A 127 10.59 10.63 -15.18
N ASP A 128 9.46 10.01 -15.40
CA ASP A 128 8.63 10.25 -16.57
C ASP A 128 7.19 10.50 -16.10
N ASN A 129 6.63 11.63 -16.52
CA ASN A 129 5.27 12.04 -16.15
C ASN A 129 4.17 11.06 -16.59
N GLN A 130 4.50 10.07 -17.39
CA GLN A 130 3.57 9.03 -17.85
C GLN A 130 3.61 7.80 -16.95
N ILE A 131 4.67 7.62 -16.15
CA ILE A 131 4.87 6.44 -15.32
C ILE A 131 4.21 6.65 -13.96
N ALA A 132 3.28 5.77 -13.63
CA ALA A 132 2.56 5.79 -12.37
C ALA A 132 2.35 4.39 -11.81
N ALA A 133 2.17 4.30 -10.50
CA ALA A 133 1.79 3.06 -9.81
C ALA A 133 0.30 3.03 -9.52
N CYS A 134 -0.27 1.83 -9.72
CA CYS A 134 -1.63 1.51 -9.32
C CYS A 134 -1.64 0.20 -8.54
N GLY A 135 -2.58 0.04 -7.61
CA GLY A 135 -2.69 -1.22 -6.88
C GLY A 135 -3.62 -1.18 -5.69
N ILE A 136 -3.49 -2.22 -4.88
CA ILE A 136 -4.31 -2.45 -3.69
C ILE A 136 -3.45 -2.90 -2.51
N LEU A 137 -3.90 -2.57 -1.31
CA LEU A 137 -3.40 -3.10 -0.04
C LEU A 137 -4.61 -3.47 0.82
N HIS A 138 -4.69 -4.73 1.24
CA HIS A 138 -5.64 -5.24 2.22
C HIS A 138 -4.96 -5.36 3.57
N ILE A 139 -5.60 -4.86 4.62
CA ILE A 139 -5.19 -5.05 6.01
C ILE A 139 -6.34 -5.72 6.75
N PHE A 140 -6.04 -6.83 7.43
CA PHE A 140 -7.02 -7.66 8.10
C PHE A 140 -7.02 -7.37 9.61
N ASP A 141 -8.21 -7.09 10.15
CA ASP A 141 -8.49 -6.87 11.58
C ASP A 141 -7.47 -5.94 12.28
N PRO A 142 -7.22 -4.72 11.74
CA PRO A 142 -6.15 -3.84 12.24
C PRO A 142 -6.28 -3.50 13.72
N SER A 143 -7.49 -3.41 14.25
CA SER A 143 -7.78 -3.09 15.64
C SER A 143 -7.62 -4.27 16.62
N SER A 144 -7.29 -5.47 16.13
CA SER A 144 -7.08 -6.63 17.00
C SER A 144 -5.96 -6.39 18.01
N THR A 145 -6.25 -6.66 19.27
CA THR A 145 -5.25 -6.68 20.36
C THR A 145 -4.86 -8.10 20.77
N THR A 146 -5.40 -9.11 20.08
CA THR A 146 -5.14 -10.53 20.35
C THR A 146 -4.19 -11.13 19.33
N PHE A 147 -4.39 -10.81 18.05
CA PHE A 147 -3.63 -11.39 16.94
C PHE A 147 -2.70 -10.37 16.29
N MET A 148 -1.61 -10.85 15.70
CA MET A 148 -0.85 -10.06 14.74
C MET A 148 -1.72 -9.78 13.51
N LYS A 149 -1.62 -8.59 12.96
CA LYS A 149 -2.41 -8.17 11.80
C LYS A 149 -1.68 -8.53 10.52
N HIS A 150 -2.37 -9.24 9.65
CA HIS A 150 -1.87 -9.61 8.34
C HIS A 150 -2.23 -8.57 7.29
N PHE A 151 -1.43 -8.52 6.25
CA PHE A 151 -1.74 -7.74 5.06
C PHE A 151 -1.33 -8.49 3.79
N ILE A 152 -2.01 -8.17 2.70
CA ILE A 152 -1.62 -8.55 1.35
C ILE A 152 -1.72 -7.32 0.44
N ALA A 153 -0.83 -7.22 -0.53
CA ALA A 153 -0.88 -6.15 -1.51
C ALA A 153 -0.49 -6.65 -2.89
N ARG A 154 -1.02 -5.98 -3.91
CA ARG A 154 -0.58 -6.11 -5.29
C ARG A 154 -0.43 -4.75 -5.92
N GLY A 155 0.75 -4.49 -6.47
CA GLY A 155 1.07 -3.26 -7.16
C GLY A 155 1.50 -3.52 -8.59
N GLN A 156 1.10 -2.61 -9.48
CA GLN A 156 1.51 -2.56 -10.86
C GLN A 156 2.18 -1.23 -11.15
N THR A 157 3.30 -1.26 -11.85
CA THR A 157 3.97 -0.05 -12.34
C THR A 157 4.69 -0.33 -13.65
N GLU A 158 4.87 0.69 -14.46
CA GLU A 158 5.88 0.71 -15.48
C GLU A 158 7.23 1.10 -14.86
N GLY A 159 8.26 0.34 -15.13
CA GLY A 159 9.63 0.63 -14.69
C GLY A 159 10.35 1.53 -15.68
N TYR A 160 11.38 2.22 -15.22
CA TYR A 160 12.16 3.20 -16.00
C TYR A 160 12.83 2.63 -17.27
N THR A 161 12.82 1.35 -17.50
CA THR A 161 13.36 0.68 -18.69
C THR A 161 12.27 0.05 -19.55
N ASN A 162 11.04 0.59 -19.51
CA ASN A 162 9.88 0.12 -20.26
C ASN A 162 9.55 -1.36 -19.95
N TYR A 163 9.48 -1.67 -18.67
CA TYR A 163 9.04 -2.97 -18.18
C TYR A 163 7.71 -2.85 -17.46
N ALA A 164 6.76 -3.72 -17.79
CA ALA A 164 5.61 -3.94 -16.95
C ALA A 164 6.05 -4.72 -15.71
N HIS A 165 5.91 -4.13 -14.52
CA HIS A 165 6.26 -4.74 -13.24
C HIS A 165 5.02 -5.01 -12.40
N THR A 166 4.91 -6.22 -11.85
CA THR A 166 3.94 -6.57 -10.83
C THR A 166 4.67 -6.96 -9.55
N LEU A 167 4.26 -6.41 -8.41
CA LEU A 167 4.65 -6.87 -7.08
C LEU A 167 3.45 -7.52 -6.38
N ASP A 168 3.65 -8.72 -5.85
CA ASP A 168 2.77 -9.36 -4.88
C ASP A 168 3.48 -9.38 -3.52
N VAL A 169 2.83 -8.84 -2.51
CA VAL A 169 3.37 -8.68 -1.15
C VAL A 169 2.45 -9.38 -0.15
N GLY A 170 3.02 -10.19 0.71
CA GLY A 170 2.33 -10.76 1.87
C GLY A 170 3.13 -10.51 3.13
N GLY A 171 2.47 -10.18 4.23
CA GLY A 171 3.19 -9.93 5.48
C GLY A 171 2.28 -9.74 6.69
N TYR A 172 2.92 -9.39 7.79
CA TYR A 172 2.23 -9.08 9.03
C TYR A 172 3.00 -8.04 9.86
N PHE A 173 2.27 -7.33 10.69
CA PHE A 173 2.83 -6.43 11.69
C PHE A 173 3.22 -7.25 12.93
N ASN A 174 4.48 -7.15 13.37
CA ASN A 174 5.04 -7.90 14.50
C ASN A 174 4.58 -7.35 15.86
N THR A 175 3.28 -7.11 16.01
CA THR A 175 2.70 -6.58 17.23
C THR A 175 1.27 -7.05 17.40
N THR A 176 0.82 -7.20 18.64
CA THR A 176 -0.59 -7.39 19.00
C THR A 176 -1.30 -6.06 19.30
N SER A 177 -0.57 -4.93 19.42
CA SER A 177 -1.21 -3.62 19.55
C SER A 177 -2.02 -3.29 18.32
N ALA A 178 -3.14 -2.60 18.47
CA ALA A 178 -3.93 -2.14 17.33
C ALA A 178 -3.09 -1.28 16.38
N ILE A 179 -3.30 -1.46 15.09
CA ILE A 179 -2.80 -0.53 14.07
C ILE A 179 -3.88 0.54 13.91
N ASP A 180 -3.55 1.75 14.25
CA ASP A 180 -4.47 2.90 14.29
C ASP A 180 -4.15 3.97 13.23
N ALA A 181 -3.03 3.82 12.52
CA ALA A 181 -2.76 4.66 11.37
C ALA A 181 -1.92 3.95 10.30
N ILE A 182 -2.16 4.32 9.05
CA ILE A 182 -1.40 3.90 7.87
C ILE A 182 -0.94 5.15 7.12
N GLN A 183 0.35 5.21 6.82
CA GLN A 183 0.95 6.27 6.04
C GLN A 183 1.51 5.73 4.73
N PHE A 184 1.23 6.45 3.65
CA PHE A 184 1.77 6.21 2.33
C PHE A 184 2.77 7.29 1.95
N LYS A 185 3.86 6.91 1.30
CA LYS A 185 4.86 7.85 0.79
C LYS A 185 5.76 7.23 -0.27
N MET A 186 6.51 8.07 -0.96
CA MET A 186 7.66 7.63 -1.74
C MET A 186 8.86 7.35 -0.83
N ASN A 187 9.79 6.50 -1.28
CA ASN A 187 11.08 6.33 -0.59
C ASN A 187 11.92 7.60 -0.61
N SER A 188 11.72 8.45 -1.60
CA SER A 188 12.35 9.77 -1.74
C SER A 188 11.45 10.69 -2.55
N GLY A 189 11.52 12.01 -2.31
CA GLY A 189 10.69 13.00 -2.98
C GLY A 189 9.23 13.00 -2.50
N ASN A 190 8.39 13.66 -3.25
CA ASN A 190 6.96 13.79 -2.99
C ASN A 190 6.13 12.93 -3.94
N MET A 191 4.85 12.78 -3.65
CA MET A 191 3.84 12.10 -4.47
C MET A 191 2.95 13.12 -5.18
N ASP A 192 2.56 12.79 -6.39
CA ASP A 192 1.50 13.42 -7.18
C ASP A 192 0.50 12.39 -7.67
#